data_f17abadd1973227dc12a827127954ffc
#
_entry.id   f17abadd1973227dc12a827127954ffc
#
_cell.length_a   1.000
_cell.length_b   1.000
_cell.length_c   1.000
_cell.angle_alpha   90.00
_cell.angle_beta   90.00
_cell.angle_gamma   90.00
#
_symmetry.space_group_name_H-M   'P 1'
#
loop_
_entity.id
_entity.type
_entity.pdbx_description
1 polymer ?
#
loop_
_entity_poly.entity_id
_entity_poly.type
_entity_poly.pdbx_seq_one_letter_code
_entity_poly.pdbx_strand_id
1 'polypeptide(L)'
;MPRQLPDLYEPASHDIVSISALNASLSWIIEQSVKKIYIYKKELTDYAVQRLSELSSVTLFLPENRKNHIAIISLTHTNYRPEELADILDNDFDIAVRSGYHCAPYVHKLIGTEDSGGTVRISIGYYNTKNDIDSLINALRELD
;
A
#
# COMPACT_ATOMS: atom_id res chain seq x y z
N MET A 1 27.05 -18.50 -26.19
CA MET A 1 25.72 -18.42 -25.62
C MET A 1 24.86 -19.53 -26.19
N PRO A 2 24.12 -20.27 -25.36
CA PRO A 2 23.17 -21.27 -25.84
C PRO A 2 22.16 -20.63 -26.80
N ARG A 3 21.72 -21.41 -27.80
CA ARG A 3 20.75 -20.91 -28.81
C ARG A 3 19.35 -21.50 -28.66
N GLN A 4 19.17 -22.41 -27.69
CA GLN A 4 17.92 -23.11 -27.46
C GLN A 4 17.28 -22.65 -26.13
N LEU A 5 15.97 -22.67 -26.08
CA LEU A 5 15.20 -22.45 -24.84
C LEU A 5 15.25 -23.72 -23.98
N PRO A 6 15.32 -23.58 -22.65
CA PRO A 6 15.33 -22.33 -21.84
C PRO A 6 16.73 -21.68 -21.73
N ASP A 7 17.79 -22.37 -22.05
CA ASP A 7 19.21 -22.00 -21.81
C ASP A 7 19.59 -20.64 -22.43
N LEU A 8 18.86 -20.22 -23.48
CA LEU A 8 19.07 -18.91 -24.12
C LEU A 8 18.86 -17.75 -23.10
N TYR A 9 17.92 -17.89 -22.19
CA TYR A 9 17.58 -16.89 -21.18
C TYR A 9 18.19 -17.16 -19.80
N GLU A 10 18.86 -18.30 -19.66
CA GLU A 10 19.51 -18.74 -18.42
C GLU A 10 21.03 -19.01 -18.65
N PRO A 11 21.78 -18.00 -19.12
CA PRO A 11 23.16 -18.22 -19.58
C PRO A 11 24.19 -18.35 -18.45
N ALA A 12 23.78 -18.24 -17.19
CA ALA A 12 24.65 -18.27 -16.02
C ALA A 12 24.11 -19.22 -14.93
N SER A 13 24.86 -19.35 -13.83
CA SER A 13 24.40 -20.11 -12.66
C SER A 13 23.12 -19.50 -12.09
N HIS A 14 22.14 -20.34 -11.80
CA HIS A 14 20.88 -19.91 -11.21
C HIS A 14 21.07 -19.40 -9.79
N ASP A 15 20.30 -18.37 -9.41
CA ASP A 15 20.21 -17.92 -8.01
C ASP A 15 19.33 -18.88 -7.21
N ILE A 16 19.96 -19.97 -6.75
CA ILE A 16 19.27 -21.02 -5.99
C ILE A 16 18.67 -20.50 -4.70
N VAL A 17 19.28 -19.49 -4.07
CA VAL A 17 18.78 -18.90 -2.81
C VAL A 17 17.45 -18.20 -3.07
N SER A 18 17.37 -17.32 -4.06
CA SER A 18 16.14 -16.63 -4.42
C SER A 18 15.06 -17.58 -4.92
N ILE A 19 15.40 -18.61 -5.68
CA ILE A 19 14.45 -19.64 -6.14
C ILE A 19 13.89 -20.40 -4.93
N SER A 20 14.72 -20.79 -3.97
CA SER A 20 14.28 -21.49 -2.77
C SER A 20 13.38 -20.62 -1.90
N ALA A 21 13.73 -19.34 -1.73
CA ALA A 21 12.90 -18.36 -1.00
C ALA A 21 11.54 -18.14 -1.69
N LEU A 22 11.53 -18.04 -3.02
CA LEU A 22 10.28 -17.93 -3.78
C LEU A 22 9.41 -19.17 -3.61
N ASN A 23 9.99 -20.36 -3.69
CA ASN A 23 9.27 -21.62 -3.49
C ASN A 23 8.62 -21.68 -2.08
N ALA A 24 9.37 -21.31 -1.05
CA ALA A 24 8.85 -21.26 0.32
C ALA A 24 7.70 -20.25 0.44
N SER A 25 7.84 -19.05 -0.14
CA SER A 25 6.81 -18.01 -0.13
C SER A 25 5.54 -18.45 -0.88
N LEU A 26 5.68 -19.08 -2.03
CA LEU A 26 4.53 -19.60 -2.78
C LEU A 26 3.80 -20.72 -2.03
N SER A 27 4.56 -21.64 -1.42
CA SER A 27 4.00 -22.71 -0.59
C SER A 27 3.18 -22.15 0.56
N TRP A 28 3.72 -21.15 1.26
CA TRP A 28 3.01 -20.45 2.33
C TRP A 28 1.72 -19.76 1.83
N ILE A 29 1.76 -19.05 0.70
CA ILE A 29 0.58 -18.38 0.13
C ILE A 29 -0.50 -19.39 -0.23
N ILE A 30 -0.12 -20.55 -0.79
CA ILE A 30 -1.06 -21.63 -1.14
C ILE A 30 -1.70 -22.20 0.13
N GLU A 31 -0.91 -22.44 1.17
CA GLU A 31 -1.38 -22.94 2.47
C GLU A 31 -2.37 -21.97 3.14
N GLN A 32 -2.06 -20.67 3.15
CA GLN A 32 -2.94 -19.62 3.69
C GLN A 32 -4.21 -19.43 2.84
N SER A 33 -4.21 -19.82 1.57
CA SER A 33 -5.24 -19.55 0.57
C SER A 33 -5.30 -18.07 0.14
N VAL A 34 -5.04 -17.81 -1.13
CA VAL A 34 -5.14 -16.46 -1.73
C VAL A 34 -6.51 -15.82 -1.46
N LYS A 35 -7.58 -16.62 -1.47
CA LYS A 35 -8.93 -16.13 -1.19
C LYS A 35 -9.09 -15.66 0.26
N LYS A 36 -8.52 -16.37 1.24
CA LYS A 36 -8.58 -15.97 2.67
C LYS A 36 -7.76 -14.69 2.88
N ILE A 37 -6.56 -14.61 2.29
CA ILE A 37 -5.71 -13.40 2.33
C ILE A 37 -6.47 -12.20 1.74
N TYR A 38 -7.13 -12.38 0.60
CA TYR A 38 -7.92 -11.32 -0.04
C TYR A 38 -9.08 -10.84 0.85
N ILE A 39 -9.86 -11.77 1.41
CA ILE A 39 -11.00 -11.44 2.29
C ILE A 39 -10.52 -10.64 3.50
N TYR A 40 -9.50 -11.15 4.19
CA TYR A 40 -8.92 -10.49 5.36
C TYR A 40 -8.45 -9.07 5.06
N LYS A 41 -7.66 -8.90 3.98
CA LYS A 41 -7.17 -7.58 3.57
C LYS A 41 -8.31 -6.65 3.17
N LYS A 42 -9.37 -7.18 2.55
CA LYS A 42 -10.55 -6.39 2.20
C LYS A 42 -11.29 -5.90 3.44
N GLU A 43 -11.49 -6.73 4.45
CA GLU A 43 -12.11 -6.36 5.73
C GLU A 43 -11.32 -5.24 6.42
N LEU A 44 -9.98 -5.35 6.47
CA LEU A 44 -9.12 -4.30 7.02
C LEU A 44 -9.19 -3.00 6.21
N THR A 45 -9.25 -3.12 4.88
CA THR A 45 -9.35 -1.95 3.99
C THR A 45 -10.68 -1.24 4.19
N ASP A 46 -11.79 -1.98 4.27
CA ASP A 46 -13.11 -1.41 4.49
C ASP A 46 -13.20 -0.74 5.87
N TYR A 47 -12.61 -1.35 6.90
CA TYR A 47 -12.48 -0.75 8.22
C TYR A 47 -11.66 0.56 8.18
N ALA A 48 -10.47 0.53 7.55
CA ALA A 48 -9.63 1.72 7.43
C ALA A 48 -10.33 2.87 6.70
N VAL A 49 -11.01 2.57 5.57
CA VAL A 49 -11.74 3.59 4.82
C VAL A 49 -12.88 4.18 5.65
N GLN A 50 -13.63 3.36 6.38
CA GLN A 50 -14.68 3.85 7.26
C GLN A 50 -14.12 4.82 8.29
N ARG A 51 -13.06 4.44 9.00
CA ARG A 51 -12.45 5.27 10.06
C ARG A 51 -11.81 6.56 9.51
N LEU A 52 -11.11 6.46 8.37
CA LEU A 52 -10.50 7.63 7.71
C LEU A 52 -11.56 8.62 7.20
N SER A 53 -12.72 8.14 6.76
CA SER A 53 -13.82 8.98 6.30
C SER A 53 -14.47 9.81 7.43
N GLU A 54 -14.22 9.48 8.70
CA GLU A 54 -14.68 10.25 9.87
C GLU A 54 -13.80 11.49 10.14
N LEU A 55 -12.61 11.57 9.52
CA LEU A 55 -11.67 12.68 9.74
C LEU A 55 -11.93 13.80 8.75
N SER A 56 -12.18 15.01 9.24
CA SER A 56 -12.48 16.18 8.41
C SER A 56 -11.27 16.74 7.66
N SER A 57 -10.07 16.51 8.19
CA SER A 57 -8.80 16.90 7.60
C SER A 57 -8.35 16.01 6.45
N VAL A 58 -8.96 14.84 6.24
CA VAL A 58 -8.55 13.83 5.29
C VAL A 58 -9.47 13.78 4.08
N THR A 59 -8.90 13.84 2.88
CA THR A 59 -9.60 13.55 1.62
C THR A 59 -9.12 12.23 1.06
N LEU A 60 -10.05 11.29 0.83
CA LEU A 60 -9.75 9.96 0.29
C LEU A 60 -9.96 9.91 -1.22
N PHE A 61 -9.02 9.28 -1.93
CA PHE A 61 -9.13 8.98 -3.36
C PHE A 61 -9.40 7.48 -3.53
N LEU A 62 -10.66 7.14 -3.73
CA LEU A 62 -11.14 5.77 -3.81
C LEU A 62 -11.74 5.48 -5.17
N PRO A 63 -11.69 4.23 -5.67
CA PRO A 63 -12.40 3.84 -6.88
C PRO A 63 -13.91 3.88 -6.65
N GLU A 64 -14.69 4.29 -7.67
CA GLU A 64 -16.16 4.29 -7.65
C GLU A 64 -16.71 2.90 -7.30
N ASN A 65 -16.16 1.85 -7.93
CA ASN A 65 -16.53 0.47 -7.65
C ASN A 65 -15.51 -0.18 -6.73
N ARG A 66 -15.88 -0.33 -5.47
CA ARG A 66 -15.02 -0.92 -4.42
C ARG A 66 -15.00 -2.45 -4.40
N LYS A 67 -15.73 -3.15 -5.30
CA LYS A 67 -15.71 -4.62 -5.34
C LYS A 67 -14.31 -5.19 -5.56
N ASN A 68 -13.54 -4.54 -6.44
CA ASN A 68 -12.19 -4.95 -6.80
C ASN A 68 -11.13 -4.04 -6.16
N HIS A 69 -11.50 -3.25 -5.16
CA HIS A 69 -10.57 -2.39 -4.46
C HIS A 69 -9.51 -3.25 -3.74
N ILE A 70 -8.27 -3.06 -4.13
CA ILE A 70 -7.12 -3.68 -3.45
C ILE A 70 -6.81 -2.91 -2.17
N ALA A 71 -6.02 -3.48 -1.28
CA ALA A 71 -5.70 -2.92 0.03
C ALA A 71 -4.69 -1.74 -0.06
N ILE A 72 -5.02 -0.75 -0.91
CA ILE A 72 -4.26 0.49 -1.11
C ILE A 72 -5.25 1.66 -0.98
N ILE A 73 -4.94 2.61 -0.10
CA ILE A 73 -5.73 3.81 0.12
C ILE A 73 -4.82 5.01 -0.13
N SER A 74 -5.25 5.94 -0.98
CA SER A 74 -4.58 7.22 -1.20
C SER A 74 -5.37 8.33 -0.55
N LEU A 75 -4.67 9.25 0.12
CA LEU A 75 -5.27 10.39 0.79
C LEU A 75 -4.42 11.66 0.66
N THR A 76 -5.05 12.81 0.87
CA THR A 76 -4.40 14.08 1.19
C THR A 76 -4.90 14.59 2.53
N HIS A 77 -4.12 15.44 3.17
CA HIS A 77 -4.46 16.11 4.44
C HIS A 77 -4.55 17.61 4.22
N THR A 78 -5.46 18.29 4.92
CA THR A 78 -5.68 19.73 4.74
C THR A 78 -4.50 20.60 5.21
N ASN A 79 -3.83 20.18 6.29
CA ASN A 79 -2.79 20.95 6.95
C ASN A 79 -1.37 20.61 6.49
N TYR A 80 -1.14 19.45 5.89
CA TYR A 80 0.19 18.93 5.56
C TYR A 80 0.31 18.50 4.11
N ARG A 81 1.45 18.77 3.50
CA ARG A 81 1.80 18.16 2.22
C ARG A 81 2.06 16.67 2.40
N PRO A 82 1.88 15.85 1.35
CA PRO A 82 2.07 14.39 1.46
C PRO A 82 3.42 13.96 2.03
N GLU A 83 4.51 14.65 1.67
CA GLU A 83 5.86 14.37 2.16
C GLU A 83 5.99 14.68 3.65
N GLU A 84 5.51 15.86 4.07
CA GLU A 84 5.53 16.28 5.48
C GLU A 84 4.72 15.33 6.36
N LEU A 85 3.52 14.96 5.91
CA LEU A 85 2.67 14.02 6.65
C LEU A 85 3.34 12.66 6.77
N ALA A 86 3.98 12.16 5.70
CA ALA A 86 4.68 10.88 5.74
C ALA A 86 5.87 10.92 6.71
N ASP A 87 6.64 12.01 6.72
CA ASP A 87 7.78 12.19 7.63
C ASP A 87 7.33 12.26 9.09
N ILE A 88 6.23 12.97 9.39
CA ILE A 88 5.66 13.04 10.75
C ILE A 88 5.17 11.67 11.19
N LEU A 89 4.42 10.96 10.34
CA LEU A 89 3.90 9.62 10.67
C LEU A 89 5.03 8.63 10.96
N ASP A 90 6.13 8.69 10.22
CA ASP A 90 7.28 7.79 10.42
C ASP A 90 8.07 8.16 11.69
N ASN A 91 8.42 9.45 11.86
CA ASN A 91 9.32 9.89 12.93
C ASN A 91 8.64 9.96 14.31
N ASP A 92 7.37 10.37 14.38
CA ASP A 92 6.69 10.66 15.64
C ASP A 92 5.75 9.53 16.07
N PHE A 93 5.28 8.71 15.12
CA PHE A 93 4.28 7.66 15.38
C PHE A 93 4.71 6.25 14.97
N ASP A 94 5.91 6.05 14.43
CA ASP A 94 6.41 4.75 13.91
C ASP A 94 5.50 4.14 12.82
N ILE A 95 4.85 4.99 12.00
CA ILE A 95 3.91 4.57 10.97
C ILE A 95 4.49 4.85 9.58
N ALA A 96 5.02 3.81 8.93
CA ALA A 96 5.58 3.90 7.59
C ALA A 96 4.49 3.95 6.52
N VAL A 97 4.44 5.05 5.76
CA VAL A 97 3.59 5.24 4.59
C VAL A 97 4.43 5.68 3.40
N ARG A 98 3.84 5.77 2.23
CA ARG A 98 4.54 6.32 1.06
C ARG A 98 3.88 7.60 0.59
N SER A 99 4.68 8.65 0.34
CA SER A 99 4.22 9.92 -0.22
C SER A 99 4.61 10.10 -1.70
N GLY A 100 3.98 11.04 -2.38
CA GLY A 100 4.32 11.51 -3.70
C GLY A 100 3.48 10.91 -4.83
N TYR A 101 4.06 10.82 -6.03
CA TYR A 101 3.37 10.44 -7.27
C TYR A 101 3.27 8.92 -7.51
N HIS A 102 3.89 8.09 -6.69
CA HIS A 102 3.81 6.62 -6.77
C HIS A 102 4.13 6.05 -8.16
N CYS A 103 5.04 6.67 -8.92
CA CYS A 103 5.37 6.36 -10.31
C CYS A 103 4.19 6.53 -11.30
N ALA A 104 3.17 7.31 -10.94
CA ALA A 104 1.94 7.50 -11.73
C ALA A 104 1.57 8.99 -11.89
N PRO A 105 2.43 9.86 -12.46
CA PRO A 105 2.21 11.31 -12.51
C PRO A 105 0.92 11.70 -13.23
N TYR A 106 0.53 10.98 -14.26
CA TYR A 106 -0.72 11.28 -14.98
C TYR A 106 -1.99 11.05 -14.15
N VAL A 107 -1.96 10.12 -13.20
CA VAL A 107 -3.08 9.89 -12.28
C VAL A 107 -3.25 11.12 -11.38
N HIS A 108 -2.17 11.68 -10.85
CA HIS A 108 -2.22 12.86 -9.97
C HIS A 108 -2.73 14.10 -10.69
N LYS A 109 -2.43 14.24 -11.98
CA LYS A 109 -3.02 15.27 -12.83
C LYS A 109 -4.53 15.10 -12.99
N LEU A 110 -4.98 13.85 -13.18
CA LEU A 110 -6.40 13.53 -13.35
C LEU A 110 -7.22 13.75 -12.07
N ILE A 111 -6.67 13.40 -10.90
CA ILE A 111 -7.35 13.53 -9.60
C ILE A 111 -7.07 14.87 -8.92
N GLY A 112 -6.32 15.78 -9.55
CA GLY A 112 -6.08 17.14 -9.07
C GLY A 112 -5.12 17.25 -7.88
N THR A 113 -4.18 16.30 -7.74
CA THR A 113 -3.19 16.28 -6.63
C THR A 113 -1.76 16.57 -7.10
N GLU A 114 -1.58 17.04 -8.35
CA GLU A 114 -0.27 17.35 -8.91
C GLU A 114 0.40 18.50 -8.16
N ASP A 115 -0.32 19.61 -7.94
CA ASP A 115 0.21 20.80 -7.27
C ASP A 115 0.51 20.60 -5.78
N SER A 116 -0.17 19.64 -5.13
CA SER A 116 0.08 19.28 -3.73
C SER A 116 1.26 18.31 -3.54
N GLY A 117 1.89 17.85 -4.61
CA GLY A 117 2.99 16.89 -4.55
C GLY A 117 2.52 15.42 -4.53
N GLY A 118 1.28 15.14 -4.95
CA GLY A 118 0.72 13.79 -4.99
C GLY A 118 -0.16 13.46 -3.79
N THR A 119 -0.05 12.24 -3.28
CA THR A 119 -0.85 11.73 -2.14
C THR A 119 0.03 10.97 -1.15
N VAL A 120 -0.48 10.77 0.06
CA VAL A 120 -0.01 9.72 0.97
C VAL A 120 -0.72 8.43 0.62
N ARG A 121 0.04 7.34 0.51
CA ARG A 121 -0.46 6.00 0.20
C ARG A 121 -0.29 5.08 1.40
N ILE A 122 -1.40 4.57 1.88
CA ILE A 122 -1.47 3.50 2.87
C ILE A 122 -1.56 2.17 2.12
N SER A 123 -0.72 1.20 2.47
CA SER A 123 -0.70 -0.13 1.85
C SER A 123 -0.87 -1.18 2.95
N ILE A 124 -2.06 -1.79 3.02
CA ILE A 124 -2.41 -2.77 4.06
C ILE A 124 -1.92 -4.15 3.63
N GLY A 125 -1.00 -4.72 4.41
CA GLY A 125 -0.45 -6.07 4.22
C GLY A 125 -1.22 -7.14 4.97
N TYR A 126 -0.82 -8.40 4.79
CA TYR A 126 -1.40 -9.55 5.49
C TYR A 126 -1.17 -9.52 7.00
N TYR A 127 -0.04 -8.96 7.44
CA TYR A 127 0.34 -8.92 8.85
C TYR A 127 -0.19 -7.70 9.60
N ASN A 128 -0.82 -6.74 8.90
CA ASN A 128 -1.47 -5.63 9.57
C ASN A 128 -2.74 -6.10 10.29
N THR A 129 -3.07 -5.36 11.35
CA THR A 129 -4.21 -5.61 12.23
C THR A 129 -5.11 -4.37 12.29
N LYS A 130 -6.28 -4.49 12.93
CA LYS A 130 -7.12 -3.33 13.23
C LYS A 130 -6.41 -2.33 14.16
N ASN A 131 -5.55 -2.81 15.06
CA ASN A 131 -4.80 -1.93 15.96
C ASN A 131 -3.84 -1.02 15.20
N ASP A 132 -3.19 -1.51 14.13
CA ASP A 132 -2.30 -0.68 13.30
C ASP A 132 -3.10 0.42 12.59
N ILE A 133 -4.32 0.10 12.13
CA ILE A 133 -5.24 1.08 11.55
C ILE A 133 -5.67 2.09 12.59
N ASP A 134 -6.05 1.66 13.80
CA ASP A 134 -6.44 2.55 14.89
C ASP A 134 -5.29 3.46 15.32
N SER A 135 -4.04 2.97 15.32
CA SER A 135 -2.85 3.79 15.55
C SER A 135 -2.71 4.90 14.51
N LEU A 136 -2.87 4.57 13.23
CA LEU A 136 -2.87 5.57 12.15
C LEU A 136 -3.99 6.61 12.32
N ILE A 137 -5.21 6.18 12.66
CA ILE A 137 -6.34 7.09 12.88
C ILE A 137 -6.06 8.04 14.06
N ASN A 138 -5.47 7.52 15.14
CA ASN A 138 -5.15 8.34 16.31
C ASN A 138 -4.04 9.35 15.99
N ALA A 139 -2.99 8.93 15.27
CA ALA A 139 -1.95 9.84 14.80
C ALA A 139 -2.52 10.98 13.94
N LEU A 140 -3.39 10.65 12.97
CA LEU A 140 -4.03 11.67 12.12
C LEU A 140 -4.95 12.61 12.92
N ARG A 141 -5.60 12.13 13.99
CA ARG A 141 -6.42 12.98 14.88
C ARG A 141 -5.60 13.94 15.74
N GLU A 142 -4.37 13.55 16.11
CA GLU A 142 -3.46 14.44 16.83
C GLU A 142 -2.93 15.56 15.92
N LEU A 143 -3.01 15.39 14.62
CA LEU A 143 -2.55 16.34 13.61
C LEU A 143 -3.68 17.27 13.08
N ASP A 144 -4.95 17.03 13.48
CA ASP A 144 -6.09 17.88 13.17
C ASP A 144 -6.02 19.18 13.98
#